data_4071c1a2d85d3dfb4758096806b30aad
#
_entry.id   4071c1a2d85d3dfb4758096806b30aad
#
_cell.length_a   1.000
_cell.length_b   1.000
_cell.length_c   1.000
_cell.angle_alpha   90.00
_cell.angle_beta   90.00
_cell.angle_gamma   90.00
#
_symmetry.space_group_name_H-M   'P 1'
#
loop_
_entity.id
_entity.type
_entity.pdbx_description
1 polymer ?
#
loop_
_entity_poly.entity_id
_entity_poly.type
_entity_poly.pdbx_seq_one_letter_code
_entity_poly.pdbx_strand_id
1 'polypeptide(L)'
;MEFSNVERVSLPKMLVASYEVTSAEPEQTATGFVENWLKNKGLNVGENGVRGFGFDCHKGRDIPEGCRTYHVYYSVPDNINGDPEIQIKDFAGGNFAKLTIHDPFSGDFPSGWGVLLKWAFDNHVDNLLGCTSPDDCYSFFSNEDTPCLEELYWNKGEQYMALYLPIR
;
A
#
# COMPACT_ATOMS: atom_id res chain seq x y z
N MET A 1 0.06 15.34 -13.08
CA MET A 1 -0.20 14.77 -11.76
C MET A 1 -1.06 15.73 -10.94
N GLU A 2 -2.16 15.27 -10.38
CA GLU A 2 -3.10 16.07 -9.59
C GLU A 2 -3.47 15.34 -8.31
N PHE A 3 -3.54 16.07 -7.20
CA PHE A 3 -3.96 15.54 -5.89
C PHE A 3 -5.44 15.84 -5.62
N SER A 4 -6.17 14.85 -5.12
CA SER A 4 -7.51 15.06 -4.56
C SER A 4 -7.46 15.82 -3.23
N ASN A 5 -8.65 16.15 -2.68
CA ASN A 5 -8.73 16.42 -1.25
C ASN A 5 -8.45 15.13 -0.45
N VAL A 6 -7.91 15.30 0.76
CA VAL A 6 -7.76 14.18 1.70
C VAL A 6 -9.12 13.83 2.29
N GLU A 7 -9.43 12.54 2.32
CA GLU A 7 -10.68 12.00 2.90
C GLU A 7 -10.38 10.94 3.97
N ARG A 8 -11.29 10.79 4.93
CA ARG A 8 -11.24 9.68 5.89
C ARG A 8 -12.01 8.51 5.30
N VAL A 9 -11.39 7.34 5.27
CA VAL A 9 -11.98 6.11 4.75
C VAL A 9 -11.76 4.96 5.70
N SER A 10 -12.60 3.94 5.63
CA SER A 10 -12.40 2.66 6.30
C SER A 10 -12.16 1.57 5.26
N LEU A 11 -11.05 0.86 5.39
CA LEU A 11 -10.83 -0.39 4.65
C LEU A 11 -11.44 -1.54 5.46
N PRO A 12 -12.21 -2.43 4.82
CA PRO A 12 -12.80 -3.57 5.50
C PRO A 12 -11.73 -4.61 5.85
N LYS A 13 -12.05 -5.49 6.80
CA LYS A 13 -11.30 -6.74 6.94
C LYS A 13 -11.38 -7.53 5.64
N MET A 14 -10.26 -8.09 5.19
CA MET A 14 -10.19 -8.89 3.98
C MET A 14 -9.14 -10.00 4.10
N LEU A 15 -9.35 -11.07 3.36
CA LEU A 15 -8.33 -12.09 3.15
C LEU A 15 -7.39 -11.60 2.06
N VAL A 16 -6.08 -11.74 2.27
CA VAL A 16 -5.07 -11.24 1.32
C VAL A 16 -4.03 -12.29 0.99
N ALA A 17 -3.65 -12.33 -0.29
CA ALA A 17 -2.41 -12.95 -0.74
C ALA A 17 -1.26 -11.98 -0.44
N SER A 18 -0.33 -12.43 0.38
CA SER A 18 0.77 -11.63 0.94
C SER A 18 2.11 -12.15 0.41
N TYR A 19 2.91 -11.24 -0.13
CA TYR A 19 4.24 -11.53 -0.64
C TYR A 19 5.21 -10.38 -0.34
N GLU A 20 6.44 -10.73 0.02
CA GLU A 20 7.50 -9.78 0.32
C GLU A 20 8.73 -10.12 -0.51
N VAL A 21 9.42 -9.11 -1.00
CA VAL A 21 10.68 -9.27 -1.71
C VAL A 21 11.66 -8.15 -1.37
N THR A 22 12.95 -8.52 -1.31
CA THR A 22 14.07 -7.57 -1.23
C THR A 22 14.82 -7.60 -2.55
N SER A 23 14.86 -6.48 -3.26
CA SER A 23 15.56 -6.35 -4.54
C SER A 23 15.86 -4.88 -4.86
N ALA A 24 16.54 -4.63 -5.97
CA ALA A 24 16.77 -3.26 -6.47
C ALA A 24 15.48 -2.59 -6.97
N GLU A 25 14.53 -3.39 -7.49
CA GLU A 25 13.23 -2.95 -8.01
C GLU A 25 12.11 -3.77 -7.36
N PRO A 26 11.92 -3.65 -6.02
CA PRO A 26 11.07 -4.57 -5.30
C PRO A 26 9.58 -4.38 -5.60
N GLU A 27 9.12 -3.16 -5.93
CA GLU A 27 7.72 -2.88 -6.29
C GLU A 27 7.32 -3.66 -7.54
N GLN A 28 8.12 -3.56 -8.60
CA GLN A 28 7.86 -4.25 -9.88
C GLN A 28 7.95 -5.77 -9.70
N THR A 29 8.95 -6.23 -8.94
CA THR A 29 9.17 -7.65 -8.67
C THR A 29 8.01 -8.25 -7.90
N ALA A 30 7.58 -7.63 -6.80
CA ALA A 30 6.48 -8.12 -5.96
C ALA A 30 5.15 -8.10 -6.72
N THR A 31 4.83 -6.97 -7.36
CA THR A 31 3.59 -6.79 -8.12
C THR A 31 3.50 -7.81 -9.27
N GLY A 32 4.53 -7.89 -10.10
CA GLY A 32 4.54 -8.82 -11.23
C GLY A 32 4.40 -10.28 -10.81
N PHE A 33 5.06 -10.68 -9.71
CA PHE A 33 4.97 -12.04 -9.19
C PHE A 33 3.54 -12.39 -8.74
N VAL A 34 2.93 -11.56 -7.90
CA VAL A 34 1.60 -11.85 -7.34
C VAL A 34 0.50 -11.69 -8.38
N GLU A 35 0.56 -10.70 -9.27
CA GLU A 35 -0.43 -10.55 -10.34
C GLU A 35 -0.41 -11.72 -11.33
N ASN A 36 0.79 -12.25 -11.66
CA ASN A 36 0.88 -13.46 -12.48
C ASN A 36 0.30 -14.68 -11.74
N TRP A 37 0.56 -14.82 -10.45
CA TRP A 37 -0.03 -15.87 -9.62
C TRP A 37 -1.57 -15.76 -9.56
N LEU A 38 -2.12 -14.56 -9.34
CA LEU A 38 -3.57 -14.29 -9.38
C LEU A 38 -4.18 -14.69 -10.72
N LYS A 39 -3.55 -14.27 -11.83
CA LYS A 39 -4.00 -14.59 -13.19
C LYS A 39 -4.07 -16.11 -13.40
N ASN A 40 -3.10 -16.87 -12.92
CA ASN A 40 -3.11 -18.34 -12.99
C ASN A 40 -4.24 -18.97 -12.16
N LYS A 41 -4.78 -18.24 -11.17
CA LYS A 41 -5.96 -18.60 -10.37
C LYS A 41 -7.28 -18.08 -10.97
N GLY A 42 -7.24 -17.42 -12.13
CA GLY A 42 -8.41 -16.83 -12.79
C GLY A 42 -8.86 -15.50 -12.17
N LEU A 43 -7.98 -14.82 -11.43
CA LEU A 43 -8.23 -13.54 -10.77
C LEU A 43 -7.41 -12.44 -11.42
N ASN A 44 -8.00 -11.24 -11.56
CA ASN A 44 -7.30 -10.07 -12.06
C ASN A 44 -7.55 -8.87 -11.14
N VAL A 45 -6.54 -8.02 -10.96
CA VAL A 45 -6.66 -6.79 -10.18
C VAL A 45 -7.67 -5.85 -10.84
N GLY A 46 -8.54 -5.25 -10.03
CA GLY A 46 -9.64 -4.38 -10.49
C GLY A 46 -10.88 -5.15 -10.97
N GLU A 47 -10.74 -6.44 -11.32
CA GLU A 47 -11.85 -7.32 -11.67
C GLU A 47 -12.22 -8.20 -10.46
N ASN A 48 -13.50 -8.56 -10.36
CA ASN A 48 -14.01 -9.41 -9.26
C ASN A 48 -13.68 -8.89 -7.85
N GLY A 49 -13.44 -7.58 -7.70
CA GLY A 49 -13.14 -6.95 -6.43
C GLY A 49 -11.71 -7.16 -5.92
N VAL A 50 -10.80 -7.73 -6.72
CA VAL A 50 -9.40 -7.87 -6.33
C VAL A 50 -8.73 -6.50 -6.31
N ARG A 51 -8.20 -6.13 -5.13
CA ARG A 51 -7.46 -4.89 -4.90
C ARG A 51 -6.03 -5.23 -4.49
N GLY A 52 -5.06 -4.47 -5.00
CA GLY A 52 -3.65 -4.63 -4.68
C GLY A 52 -3.13 -3.44 -3.90
N PHE A 53 -2.50 -3.71 -2.76
CA PHE A 53 -1.84 -2.72 -1.90
C PHE A 53 -0.38 -3.07 -1.76
N GLY A 54 0.47 -2.04 -1.69
CA GLY A 54 1.89 -2.22 -1.41
C GLY A 54 2.36 -1.26 -0.33
N PHE A 55 3.47 -1.60 0.30
CA PHE A 55 4.13 -0.76 1.29
C PHE A 55 5.58 -1.15 1.50
N ASP A 56 6.41 -0.16 1.86
CA ASP A 56 7.80 -0.40 2.27
C ASP A 56 7.85 -1.17 3.60
N CYS A 57 8.81 -2.08 3.73
CA CYS A 57 8.96 -2.97 4.87
C CYS A 57 10.43 -3.15 5.25
N HIS A 58 11.09 -2.09 5.73
CA HIS A 58 12.53 -2.09 5.99
C HIS A 58 12.89 -2.44 7.44
N LYS A 59 11.97 -2.22 8.38
CA LYS A 59 12.25 -2.34 9.81
C LYS A 59 12.67 -3.76 10.20
N GLY A 60 13.84 -3.87 10.85
CA GLY A 60 14.33 -5.14 11.39
C GLY A 60 14.88 -6.11 10.34
N ARG A 61 15.07 -5.66 9.09
CA ARG A 61 15.64 -6.46 8.01
C ARG A 61 17.08 -6.06 7.69
N ASP A 62 17.90 -7.05 7.38
CA ASP A 62 19.23 -6.84 6.82
C ASP A 62 19.10 -6.70 5.30
N ILE A 63 19.17 -5.46 4.81
CA ILE A 63 18.91 -5.12 3.42
C ILE A 63 20.25 -4.84 2.72
N PRO A 64 20.59 -5.59 1.65
CA PRO A 64 21.79 -5.33 0.87
C PRO A 64 21.82 -3.91 0.29
N GLU A 65 23.02 -3.37 0.10
CA GLU A 65 23.18 -2.06 -0.53
C GLU A 65 22.51 -2.00 -1.91
N GLY A 66 21.80 -0.92 -2.18
CA GLY A 66 21.05 -0.73 -3.44
C GLY A 66 19.74 -1.52 -3.53
N CYS A 67 19.38 -2.28 -2.51
CA CYS A 67 18.09 -2.99 -2.43
C CYS A 67 17.14 -2.29 -1.47
N ARG A 68 15.85 -2.59 -1.64
CA ARG A 68 14.76 -2.23 -0.73
C ARG A 68 13.86 -3.44 -0.52
N THR A 69 13.15 -3.48 0.58
CA THR A 69 12.14 -4.51 0.84
C THR A 69 10.75 -3.91 0.66
N TYR A 70 9.93 -4.57 -0.15
CA TYR A 70 8.56 -4.15 -0.42
C TYR A 70 7.61 -5.32 -0.20
N HIS A 71 6.48 -5.03 0.41
CA HIS A 71 5.44 -6.00 0.74
C HIS A 71 4.17 -5.66 -0.03
N VAL A 72 3.48 -6.67 -0.53
CA VAL A 72 2.20 -6.50 -1.22
C VAL A 72 1.11 -7.36 -0.59
N TYR A 73 -0.10 -6.80 -0.56
CA TYR A 73 -1.35 -7.46 -0.17
C TYR A 73 -2.34 -7.37 -1.32
N TYR A 74 -2.78 -8.51 -1.83
CA TYR A 74 -3.86 -8.56 -2.81
C TYR A 74 -5.09 -9.23 -2.20
N SER A 75 -6.24 -8.54 -2.20
CA SER A 75 -7.48 -9.12 -1.71
C SER A 75 -7.85 -10.35 -2.53
N VAL A 76 -8.25 -11.42 -1.85
CA VAL A 76 -8.58 -12.70 -2.48
C VAL A 76 -9.86 -13.29 -1.89
N PRO A 77 -10.59 -14.15 -2.65
CA PRO A 77 -11.75 -14.88 -2.12
C PRO A 77 -11.37 -15.86 -1.02
N ASP A 78 -12.33 -16.22 -0.15
CA ASP A 78 -12.13 -17.11 0.99
C ASP A 78 -11.70 -18.54 0.62
N ASN A 79 -11.95 -18.97 -0.62
CA ASN A 79 -11.65 -20.32 -1.09
C ASN A 79 -10.31 -20.46 -1.81
N ILE A 80 -9.47 -19.42 -1.78
CA ILE A 80 -8.14 -19.45 -2.40
C ILE A 80 -7.13 -20.11 -1.46
N ASN A 81 -6.27 -20.95 -2.01
CA ASN A 81 -5.11 -21.48 -1.30
C ASN A 81 -3.85 -20.78 -1.75
N GLY A 82 -2.99 -20.45 -0.80
CA GLY A 82 -1.64 -19.97 -1.07
C GLY A 82 -0.73 -21.07 -1.63
N ASP A 83 0.52 -20.75 -1.78
CA ASP A 83 1.60 -21.68 -2.09
C ASP A 83 2.83 -21.34 -1.23
N PRO A 84 3.98 -22.03 -1.39
CA PRO A 84 5.12 -21.83 -0.50
C PRO A 84 5.66 -20.39 -0.44
N GLU A 85 5.46 -19.59 -1.48
CA GLU A 85 5.96 -18.22 -1.55
C GLU A 85 4.89 -17.17 -1.26
N ILE A 86 3.60 -17.50 -1.48
CA ILE A 86 2.48 -16.59 -1.25
C ILE A 86 1.63 -17.08 -0.08
N GLN A 87 1.64 -16.31 1.00
CA GLN A 87 0.87 -16.61 2.20
C GLN A 87 -0.52 -15.99 2.10
N ILE A 88 -1.54 -16.78 2.46
CA ILE A 88 -2.89 -16.23 2.64
C ILE A 88 -3.07 -15.87 4.11
N LYS A 89 -3.40 -14.60 4.37
CA LYS A 89 -3.60 -14.10 5.73
C LYS A 89 -4.71 -13.06 5.83
N ASP A 90 -5.17 -12.83 7.06
CA ASP A 90 -6.12 -11.77 7.37
C ASP A 90 -5.42 -10.40 7.37
N PHE A 91 -5.99 -9.45 6.63
CA PHE A 91 -5.77 -8.01 6.83
C PHE A 91 -6.93 -7.47 7.65
N ALA A 92 -6.64 -6.90 8.80
CA ALA A 92 -7.68 -6.48 9.75
C ALA A 92 -8.54 -5.30 9.25
N GLY A 93 -8.10 -4.60 8.22
CA GLY A 93 -8.68 -3.33 7.81
C GLY A 93 -8.32 -2.22 8.79
N GLY A 94 -9.13 -1.15 8.79
CA GLY A 94 -8.93 -0.02 9.69
C GLY A 94 -9.35 1.31 9.09
N ASN A 95 -9.11 2.39 9.84
CA ASN A 95 -9.36 3.74 9.39
C ASN A 95 -8.09 4.36 8.80
N PHE A 96 -8.26 5.09 7.73
CA PHE A 96 -7.17 5.73 7.01
C PHE A 96 -7.55 7.15 6.58
N ALA A 97 -6.56 8.04 6.56
CA ALA A 97 -6.59 9.22 5.72
C ALA A 97 -6.11 8.81 4.33
N LYS A 98 -6.90 9.12 3.30
CA LYS A 98 -6.63 8.75 1.92
C LYS A 98 -6.42 9.98 1.05
N LEU A 99 -5.36 9.97 0.26
CA LEU A 99 -5.11 10.92 -0.83
C LEU A 99 -5.12 10.15 -2.15
N THR A 100 -5.88 10.63 -3.12
CA THR A 100 -5.85 10.07 -4.47
C THR A 100 -5.03 10.98 -5.39
N ILE A 101 -4.17 10.37 -6.18
CA ILE A 101 -3.28 11.03 -7.14
C ILE A 101 -3.70 10.57 -8.53
N HIS A 102 -4.12 11.50 -9.38
CA HIS A 102 -4.35 11.25 -10.80
C HIS A 102 -3.05 11.40 -11.58
N ASP A 103 -2.81 10.49 -12.51
CA ASP A 103 -1.59 10.43 -13.34
C ASP A 103 -0.30 10.50 -12.50
N PRO A 104 -0.10 9.53 -11.56
CA PRO A 104 0.93 9.61 -10.52
C PRO A 104 2.35 9.67 -11.09
N PHE A 105 2.60 9.05 -12.22
CA PHE A 105 3.94 8.98 -12.81
C PHE A 105 4.29 10.16 -13.74
N SER A 106 3.40 11.14 -13.91
CA SER A 106 3.71 12.40 -14.59
C SER A 106 4.42 13.43 -13.69
N GLY A 107 4.68 13.08 -12.43
CA GLY A 107 5.33 13.96 -11.46
C GLY A 107 5.91 13.21 -10.28
N ASP A 108 6.20 13.93 -9.19
CA ASP A 108 6.71 13.39 -7.93
C ASP A 108 5.56 12.90 -7.04
N PHE A 109 5.03 11.69 -7.29
CA PHE A 109 3.94 11.14 -6.47
C PHE A 109 4.34 10.91 -5.00
N PRO A 110 5.60 10.59 -4.64
CA PRO A 110 5.99 10.47 -3.23
C PRO A 110 5.73 11.73 -2.41
N SER A 111 5.70 12.92 -3.03
CA SER A 111 5.31 14.16 -2.35
C SER A 111 3.89 14.13 -1.78
N GLY A 112 3.02 13.24 -2.27
CA GLY A 112 1.69 13.00 -1.74
C GLY A 112 1.68 12.57 -0.27
N TRP A 113 2.70 11.86 0.19
CA TRP A 113 2.87 11.51 1.60
C TRP A 113 3.04 12.75 2.47
N GLY A 114 3.78 13.75 2.00
CA GLY A 114 3.90 15.05 2.68
C GLY A 114 2.56 15.77 2.81
N VAL A 115 1.72 15.71 1.77
CA VAL A 115 0.36 16.28 1.79
C VAL A 115 -0.51 15.58 2.84
N LEU A 116 -0.51 14.23 2.86
CA LEU A 116 -1.26 13.44 3.85
C LEU A 116 -0.82 13.72 5.29
N LEU A 117 0.49 13.72 5.53
CA LEU A 117 1.05 13.97 6.85
C LEU A 117 0.70 15.38 7.33
N LYS A 118 0.94 16.38 6.47
CA LYS A 118 0.58 17.77 6.81
C LYS A 118 -0.91 17.89 7.12
N TRP A 119 -1.78 17.30 6.32
CA TRP A 119 -3.22 17.30 6.57
C TRP A 119 -3.56 16.68 7.94
N ALA A 120 -2.95 15.54 8.29
CA ALA A 120 -3.20 14.86 9.55
C ALA A 120 -2.81 15.73 10.75
N PHE A 121 -1.65 16.40 10.69
CA PHE A 121 -1.19 17.30 11.76
C PHE A 121 -2.05 18.58 11.84
N ASP A 122 -2.33 19.23 10.73
CA ASP A 122 -3.16 20.45 10.68
C ASP A 122 -4.60 20.21 11.20
N ASN A 123 -5.13 19.01 11.05
CA ASN A 123 -6.47 18.64 11.50
C ASN A 123 -6.47 17.88 12.85
N HIS A 124 -5.34 17.82 13.54
CA HIS A 124 -5.18 17.11 14.82
C HIS A 124 -5.65 15.66 14.76
N VAL A 125 -5.42 14.98 13.63
CA VAL A 125 -5.75 13.58 13.46
C VAL A 125 -4.70 12.71 14.11
N ASP A 126 -5.13 11.82 15.01
CA ASP A 126 -4.24 10.87 15.66
C ASP A 126 -3.82 9.78 14.66
N ASN A 127 -2.60 9.90 14.16
CA ASN A 127 -2.02 8.88 13.27
C ASN A 127 -1.47 7.71 14.08
N LEU A 128 -1.53 6.50 13.51
CA LEU A 128 -1.05 5.29 14.17
C LEU A 128 0.45 5.06 14.04
N LEU A 129 1.18 5.95 13.35
CA LEU A 129 2.63 5.83 13.20
C LEU A 129 3.39 6.19 14.46
N GLY A 130 2.77 6.97 15.36
CA GLY A 130 3.40 7.42 16.60
C GLY A 130 4.40 8.56 16.41
N CYS A 131 4.44 9.20 15.25
CA CYS A 131 5.29 10.35 14.97
C CYS A 131 4.70 11.65 15.55
N THR A 132 5.59 12.59 15.90
CA THR A 132 5.22 13.85 16.54
C THR A 132 5.25 15.06 15.60
N SER A 133 5.86 14.90 14.43
CA SER A 133 5.89 15.91 13.37
C SER A 133 5.87 15.26 11.99
N PRO A 134 5.46 15.98 10.90
CA PRO A 134 5.51 15.44 9.55
C PRO A 134 6.91 14.98 9.13
N ASP A 135 7.94 15.69 9.55
CA ASP A 135 9.34 15.42 9.17
C ASP A 135 9.87 14.12 9.80
N ASP A 136 9.34 13.74 10.96
CA ASP A 136 9.75 12.52 11.68
C ASP A 136 9.06 11.27 11.11
N CYS A 137 7.94 11.42 10.41
CA CYS A 137 7.06 10.30 10.08
C CYS A 137 7.65 9.32 9.05
N TYR A 138 8.52 9.76 8.16
CA TYR A 138 9.08 8.89 7.13
C TYR A 138 9.83 7.68 7.68
N SER A 139 10.44 7.79 8.87
CA SER A 139 11.09 6.67 9.54
C SER A 139 10.13 5.59 10.05
N PHE A 140 8.83 5.89 10.11
CA PHE A 140 7.79 4.99 10.62
C PHE A 140 6.99 4.29 9.51
N PHE A 141 7.20 4.63 8.24
CA PHE A 141 6.44 4.05 7.11
C PHE A 141 6.64 2.55 6.93
N SER A 142 7.74 2.01 7.43
CA SER A 142 8.12 0.60 7.29
C SER A 142 7.54 -0.32 8.37
N ASN A 143 6.39 0.00 8.95
CA ASN A 143 5.77 -0.79 10.03
C ASN A 143 4.67 -1.70 9.49
N GLU A 144 4.86 -3.03 9.58
CA GLU A 144 3.87 -4.03 9.15
C GLU A 144 2.60 -4.03 9.98
N ASP A 145 2.67 -3.63 11.26
CA ASP A 145 1.52 -3.62 12.15
C ASP A 145 0.54 -2.48 11.80
N THR A 146 1.08 -1.39 11.25
CA THR A 146 0.32 -0.21 10.83
C THR A 146 0.84 0.30 9.49
N PRO A 147 0.65 -0.46 8.40
CA PRO A 147 1.26 -0.14 7.12
C PRO A 147 0.66 1.11 6.48
N CYS A 148 1.53 1.96 5.96
CA CYS A 148 1.15 3.02 5.03
C CYS A 148 0.99 2.41 3.64
N LEU A 149 -0.24 2.31 3.15
CA LEU A 149 -0.54 1.55 1.95
C LEU A 149 -0.54 2.43 0.71
N GLU A 150 -0.08 1.87 -0.39
CA GLU A 150 -0.19 2.40 -1.74
C GLU A 150 -1.07 1.47 -2.58
N GLU A 151 -2.01 2.02 -3.33
CA GLU A 151 -2.87 1.27 -4.24
C GLU A 151 -2.85 1.92 -5.61
N LEU A 152 -2.28 1.22 -6.60
CA LEU A 152 -2.31 1.64 -7.99
C LEU A 152 -3.52 1.01 -8.68
N TYR A 153 -4.35 1.81 -9.32
CA TYR A 153 -5.53 1.32 -10.01
C TYR A 153 -5.90 2.16 -11.24
N TRP A 154 -6.75 1.61 -12.08
CA TRP A 154 -7.31 2.27 -13.27
C TRP A 154 -8.80 2.54 -13.07
N ASN A 155 -9.25 3.70 -13.46
CA ASN A 155 -10.64 4.07 -13.51
C ASN A 155 -10.93 4.78 -14.84
N LYS A 156 -11.85 4.21 -15.64
CA LYS A 156 -12.22 4.72 -16.98
C LYS A 156 -11.03 4.92 -17.93
N GLY A 157 -10.01 4.09 -17.80
CA GLY A 157 -8.80 4.14 -18.64
C GLY A 157 -7.72 5.11 -18.14
N GLU A 158 -7.96 5.84 -17.07
CA GLU A 158 -6.99 6.73 -16.43
C GLU A 158 -6.34 6.05 -15.21
N GLN A 159 -5.09 6.38 -14.95
CA GLN A 159 -4.31 5.80 -13.87
C GLN A 159 -4.36 6.65 -12.60
N TYR A 160 -4.57 5.99 -11.49
CA TYR A 160 -4.64 6.60 -10.16
C TYR A 160 -3.76 5.84 -9.18
N MET A 161 -3.20 6.57 -8.22
CA MET A 161 -2.61 6.01 -7.02
C MET A 161 -3.33 6.56 -5.79
N ALA A 162 -3.73 5.68 -4.89
CA ALA A 162 -4.22 6.07 -3.58
C ALA A 162 -3.16 5.79 -2.52
N LEU A 163 -2.89 6.78 -1.69
CA LEU A 163 -2.04 6.69 -0.51
C LEU A 163 -2.92 6.64 0.73
N TYR A 164 -2.63 5.72 1.64
CA TYR A 164 -3.42 5.48 2.86
C TYR A 164 -2.53 5.61 4.10
N LEU A 165 -2.76 6.64 4.88
CA LEU A 165 -2.12 6.86 6.18
C LEU A 165 -3.02 6.28 7.28
N PRO A 166 -2.56 5.30 8.09
CA PRO A 166 -3.38 4.73 9.16
C PRO A 166 -3.65 5.76 10.27
N ILE A 167 -4.93 5.87 10.66
CA ILE A 167 -5.42 6.82 11.68
C ILE A 167 -6.35 6.13 12.68
N ARG A 168 -6.60 6.78 13.82
CA ARG A 168 -7.60 6.35 14.81
C ARG A 168 -8.98 6.89 14.50
#